data_55ca61dfc9941f2c335e1b064c15033d
#
_entry.id   55ca61dfc9941f2c335e1b064c15033d
#
_cell.length_a   1.000
_cell.length_b   1.000
_cell.length_c   1.000
_cell.angle_alpha   90.00
_cell.angle_beta   90.00
_cell.angle_gamma   90.00
#
_symmetry.space_group_name_H-M   'P 1'
#
loop_
_entity.id
_entity.type
_entity.pdbx_description
1 polymer ?
#
loop_
_entity_poly.entity_id
_entity_poly.type
_entity_poly.pdbx_seq_one_letter_code
_entity_poly.pdbx_strand_id
1 'polypeptide(L)'
;MKFRMILAFTMVVTMVVSGCGPHTVVQPTIISGTIKPVALIAQAIAGTALQVQVLAGDNGAPLQNVQELVSKGAVVFQTGTSVDAWSNEMEQGSVRFVSLSAALDKGTPGSSWLSFRDAADMARLMRDTLDAMYPELKEQFDSRYAVFMDQCSQADGRLKRLVWSAGTRAFLAGDTTWSSAAGDYGLGVVVQPDLKGLDLSGAEAASRVAGWGSGEKTQVVVVNVAPGGSTGVSRQSNGIVACSLDALGATAKGTFVSWLEGQLTLLGSAIGK
;
A
#
# COMPACT_ATOMS: atom_id res chain seq x y z
N MET A 1 -51.55 -19.83 82.44
CA MET A 1 -51.68 -19.96 80.96
C MET A 1 -50.78 -18.98 80.30
N LYS A 2 -49.67 -19.45 79.70
CA LYS A 2 -48.69 -18.60 79.02
C LYS A 2 -48.63 -19.12 77.57
N PHE A 3 -49.16 -18.32 76.62
CA PHE A 3 -49.06 -18.54 75.18
C PHE A 3 -47.70 -18.11 74.68
N ARG A 4 -46.90 -19.03 74.15
CA ARG A 4 -45.65 -18.73 73.44
C ARG A 4 -45.95 -18.65 71.95
N MET A 5 -45.85 -17.45 71.39
CA MET A 5 -45.94 -17.17 69.99
C MET A 5 -44.62 -17.43 69.33
N ILE A 6 -44.51 -18.47 68.48
CA ILE A 6 -43.29 -18.78 67.68
C ILE A 6 -43.42 -18.01 66.36
N LEU A 7 -42.55 -17.05 66.17
CA LEU A 7 -42.42 -16.30 64.92
C LEU A 7 -41.52 -17.09 63.95
N ALA A 8 -42.09 -17.67 62.92
CA ALA A 8 -41.33 -18.32 61.84
C ALA A 8 -40.80 -17.25 60.89
N PHE A 9 -39.48 -17.11 60.84
CA PHE A 9 -38.78 -16.21 59.92
C PHE A 9 -38.49 -16.99 58.62
N THR A 10 -39.29 -16.71 57.56
CA THR A 10 -39.11 -17.29 56.23
C THR A 10 -38.08 -16.51 55.51
N MET A 11 -36.86 -17.05 55.39
CA MET A 11 -35.76 -16.46 54.60
C MET A 11 -35.93 -16.77 53.12
N VAL A 12 -36.36 -15.77 52.33
CA VAL A 12 -36.43 -15.87 50.88
C VAL A 12 -35.01 -15.65 50.32
N VAL A 13 -34.39 -16.73 49.88
CA VAL A 13 -33.12 -16.68 49.15
C VAL A 13 -33.45 -16.36 47.68
N THR A 14 -33.24 -15.12 47.27
CA THR A 14 -33.28 -14.70 45.87
C THR A 14 -31.96 -15.16 45.19
N MET A 15 -31.99 -16.25 44.42
CA MET A 15 -30.91 -16.61 43.51
C MET A 15 -30.87 -15.62 42.37
N VAL A 16 -29.88 -14.74 42.38
CA VAL A 16 -29.51 -13.95 41.21
C VAL A 16 -28.77 -14.89 40.24
N VAL A 17 -29.50 -15.40 39.27
CA VAL A 17 -28.89 -16.11 38.13
C VAL A 17 -28.22 -15.06 37.26
N SER A 18 -26.92 -14.85 37.47
CA SER A 18 -26.07 -14.10 36.51
C SER A 18 -26.01 -14.89 35.22
N GLY A 19 -26.85 -14.52 34.26
CA GLY A 19 -26.82 -15.08 32.92
C GLY A 19 -25.51 -14.68 32.23
N CYS A 20 -24.50 -15.55 32.25
CA CYS A 20 -23.44 -15.52 31.24
C CYS A 20 -24.09 -15.90 29.92
N GLY A 21 -24.55 -14.89 29.17
CA GLY A 21 -24.87 -15.08 27.76
C GLY A 21 -23.61 -15.60 27.02
N PRO A 22 -23.77 -16.47 26.02
CA PRO A 22 -22.63 -16.90 25.22
C PRO A 22 -21.99 -15.66 24.60
N HIS A 23 -20.75 -15.35 24.98
CA HIS A 23 -19.94 -14.41 24.24
C HIS A 23 -19.75 -15.02 22.84
N THR A 24 -20.55 -14.63 21.88
CA THR A 24 -20.25 -14.85 20.47
C THR A 24 -18.94 -14.14 20.20
N VAL A 25 -17.87 -14.89 20.12
CA VAL A 25 -16.59 -14.39 19.60
C VAL A 25 -16.88 -14.06 18.15
N VAL A 26 -17.16 -12.79 17.87
CA VAL A 26 -17.24 -12.29 16.50
C VAL A 26 -15.85 -12.48 15.93
N GLN A 27 -15.70 -13.42 15.01
CA GLN A 27 -14.44 -13.60 14.31
C GLN A 27 -14.11 -12.30 13.59
N PRO A 28 -12.86 -11.81 13.66
CA PRO A 28 -12.50 -10.59 12.96
C PRO A 28 -12.81 -10.75 11.47
N THR A 29 -13.55 -9.82 10.91
CA THR A 29 -13.87 -9.84 9.49
C THR A 29 -12.61 -9.57 8.70
N ILE A 30 -12.33 -10.40 7.69
CA ILE A 30 -11.14 -10.34 6.88
C ILE A 30 -11.41 -9.47 5.65
N ILE A 31 -10.50 -8.55 5.37
CA ILE A 31 -10.45 -7.79 4.12
C ILE A 31 -9.11 -8.03 3.43
N SER A 32 -9.06 -7.87 2.11
CA SER A 32 -7.88 -8.24 1.34
C SER A 32 -7.39 -7.10 0.45
N GLY A 33 -6.07 -6.99 0.31
CA GLY A 33 -5.42 -6.24 -0.76
C GLY A 33 -4.76 -7.20 -1.74
N THR A 34 -4.90 -6.96 -3.04
CA THR A 34 -4.29 -7.82 -4.06
C THR A 34 -2.78 -7.84 -3.94
N ILE A 35 -2.15 -6.68 -3.77
CA ILE A 35 -0.71 -6.52 -3.57
C ILE A 35 -0.42 -5.86 -2.22
N LYS A 36 0.81 -5.99 -1.74
CA LYS A 36 1.20 -5.50 -0.41
C LYS A 36 0.99 -3.99 -0.20
N PRO A 37 1.30 -3.08 -1.15
CA PRO A 37 0.98 -1.66 -0.99
C PRO A 37 -0.51 -1.39 -0.77
N VAL A 38 -1.39 -2.07 -1.51
CA VAL A 38 -2.85 -1.96 -1.35
C VAL A 38 -3.29 -2.44 0.03
N ALA A 39 -2.76 -3.58 0.48
CA ALA A 39 -3.05 -4.09 1.83
C ALA A 39 -2.54 -3.15 2.94
N LEU A 40 -1.40 -2.48 2.75
CA LEU A 40 -0.88 -1.50 3.71
C LEU A 40 -1.78 -0.25 3.81
N ILE A 41 -2.35 0.23 2.68
CA ILE A 41 -3.34 1.31 2.69
C ILE A 41 -4.61 0.83 3.42
N ALA A 42 -5.13 -0.36 3.07
CA ALA A 42 -6.30 -0.94 3.73
C ALA A 42 -6.07 -1.11 5.25
N GLN A 43 -4.87 -1.54 5.66
CA GLN A 43 -4.50 -1.67 7.09
C GLN A 43 -4.47 -0.31 7.79
N ALA A 44 -4.04 0.76 7.10
CA ALA A 44 -4.05 2.10 7.68
C ALA A 44 -5.48 2.57 7.99
N ILE A 45 -6.46 2.24 7.14
CA ILE A 45 -7.87 2.61 7.32
C ILE A 45 -8.57 1.67 8.30
N ALA A 46 -8.42 0.36 8.15
CA ALA A 46 -9.07 -0.65 8.98
C ALA A 46 -8.51 -0.72 10.41
N GLY A 47 -7.23 -0.45 10.58
CA GLY A 47 -6.51 -0.55 11.85
C GLY A 47 -6.59 -1.97 12.43
N THR A 48 -7.01 -2.07 13.68
CA THR A 48 -7.21 -3.36 14.39
C THR A 48 -8.68 -3.83 14.36
N ALA A 49 -9.58 -3.04 13.77
CA ALA A 49 -11.00 -3.38 13.70
C ALA A 49 -11.28 -4.55 12.73
N LEU A 50 -10.48 -4.64 11.66
CA LEU A 50 -10.57 -5.72 10.68
C LEU A 50 -9.19 -6.36 10.48
N GLN A 51 -9.17 -7.65 10.14
CA GLN A 51 -7.96 -8.33 9.74
C GLN A 51 -7.67 -8.06 8.26
N VAL A 52 -6.46 -7.61 7.94
CA VAL A 52 -6.05 -7.38 6.55
C VAL A 52 -5.08 -8.46 6.09
N GLN A 53 -5.34 -9.03 4.92
CA GLN A 53 -4.45 -10.01 4.29
C GLN A 53 -4.00 -9.55 2.90
N VAL A 54 -2.87 -10.08 2.46
CA VAL A 54 -2.31 -9.86 1.11
C VAL A 54 -2.56 -11.10 0.27
N LEU A 55 -2.97 -10.92 -0.98
CA LEU A 55 -3.30 -12.02 -1.89
C LEU A 55 -2.17 -12.39 -2.87
N ALA A 56 -1.18 -11.53 -3.03
CA ALA A 56 -0.01 -11.77 -3.89
C ALA A 56 1.28 -11.91 -3.08
N GLY A 57 2.25 -12.62 -3.64
CA GLY A 57 3.63 -12.64 -3.17
C GLY A 57 4.39 -11.37 -3.55
N ASP A 58 5.66 -11.32 -3.16
CA ASP A 58 6.56 -10.15 -3.35
C ASP A 58 6.80 -9.78 -4.84
N ASN A 59 6.51 -10.69 -5.76
CA ASN A 59 6.59 -10.48 -7.21
C ASN A 59 5.26 -10.04 -7.84
N GLY A 60 4.21 -9.81 -7.05
CA GLY A 60 2.86 -9.46 -7.53
C GLY A 60 2.04 -10.64 -8.06
N ALA A 61 2.61 -11.85 -8.14
CA ALA A 61 1.87 -13.04 -8.55
C ALA A 61 0.94 -13.53 -7.43
N PRO A 62 -0.22 -14.12 -7.76
CA PRO A 62 -1.15 -14.63 -6.77
C PRO A 62 -0.52 -15.76 -5.94
N LEU A 63 -0.88 -15.81 -4.65
CA LEU A 63 -0.50 -16.92 -3.78
C LEU A 63 -1.16 -18.23 -4.24
N GLN A 64 -0.54 -19.37 -3.97
CA GLN A 64 -1.05 -20.68 -4.40
C GLN A 64 -2.47 -20.96 -3.85
N ASN A 65 -2.78 -20.49 -2.66
CA ASN A 65 -4.08 -20.64 -2.00
C ASN A 65 -4.98 -19.38 -2.12
N VAL A 66 -4.76 -18.54 -3.12
CA VAL A 66 -5.44 -17.24 -3.26
C VAL A 66 -6.96 -17.37 -3.26
N GLN A 67 -7.53 -18.40 -3.95
CA GLN A 67 -8.98 -18.61 -3.99
C GLN A 67 -9.55 -18.92 -2.59
N GLU A 68 -8.84 -19.69 -1.77
CA GLU A 68 -9.23 -19.97 -0.39
C GLU A 68 -9.18 -18.68 0.45
N LEU A 69 -8.14 -17.85 0.29
CA LEU A 69 -8.03 -16.58 1.00
C LEU A 69 -9.16 -15.62 0.60
N VAL A 70 -9.46 -15.51 -0.69
CA VAL A 70 -10.58 -14.70 -1.19
C VAL A 70 -11.89 -15.16 -0.58
N SER A 71 -12.17 -16.46 -0.56
CA SER A 71 -13.45 -16.99 -0.04
C SER A 71 -13.70 -16.71 1.44
N LYS A 72 -12.65 -16.42 2.22
CA LYS A 72 -12.73 -16.06 3.64
C LYS A 72 -12.89 -14.56 3.89
N GLY A 73 -12.73 -13.73 2.84
CA GLY A 73 -12.80 -12.28 2.92
C GLY A 73 -14.19 -11.73 2.70
N ALA A 74 -14.40 -10.51 3.15
CA ALA A 74 -15.62 -9.74 2.89
C ALA A 74 -15.47 -8.82 1.67
N VAL A 75 -14.27 -8.27 1.47
CA VAL A 75 -13.94 -7.40 0.33
C VAL A 75 -12.49 -7.60 -0.09
N VAL A 76 -12.26 -7.54 -1.41
CA VAL A 76 -10.94 -7.49 -2.04
C VAL A 76 -10.76 -6.13 -2.69
N PHE A 77 -9.74 -5.40 -2.27
CA PHE A 77 -9.28 -4.19 -2.92
C PHE A 77 -8.20 -4.55 -3.94
N GLN A 78 -8.42 -4.18 -5.20
CA GLN A 78 -7.50 -4.41 -6.30
C GLN A 78 -7.04 -3.08 -6.89
N THR A 79 -5.84 -3.03 -7.46
CA THR A 79 -5.36 -1.81 -8.11
C THR A 79 -6.20 -1.45 -9.33
N GLY A 80 -6.73 -2.46 -10.02
CA GLY A 80 -7.44 -2.32 -11.29
C GLY A 80 -6.49 -2.07 -12.47
N THR A 81 -5.24 -2.52 -12.36
CA THR A 81 -4.20 -2.42 -13.39
C THR A 81 -3.69 -3.81 -13.80
N SER A 82 -2.73 -3.87 -14.72
CA SER A 82 -2.16 -5.14 -15.19
C SER A 82 -1.41 -5.92 -14.10
N VAL A 83 -0.97 -5.26 -13.02
CA VAL A 83 -0.20 -5.93 -11.94
C VAL A 83 -1.02 -6.97 -11.19
N ASP A 84 -2.32 -6.76 -11.10
CA ASP A 84 -3.25 -7.66 -10.42
C ASP A 84 -4.42 -8.11 -11.31
N ALA A 85 -4.23 -8.09 -12.64
CA ALA A 85 -5.25 -8.54 -13.61
C ALA A 85 -5.73 -9.98 -13.36
N TRP A 86 -4.88 -10.83 -12.76
CA TRP A 86 -5.24 -12.18 -12.33
C TRP A 86 -6.43 -12.20 -11.36
N SER A 87 -6.65 -11.14 -10.60
CA SER A 87 -7.76 -11.07 -9.63
C SER A 87 -9.14 -10.97 -10.32
N ASN A 88 -9.19 -10.57 -11.59
CA ASN A 88 -10.43 -10.53 -12.37
C ASN A 88 -10.95 -11.93 -12.75
N GLU A 89 -10.08 -12.94 -12.68
CA GLU A 89 -10.40 -14.34 -13.00
C GLU A 89 -10.86 -15.11 -11.75
N MET A 90 -10.80 -14.49 -10.56
CA MET A 90 -11.22 -15.11 -9.31
C MET A 90 -12.74 -15.27 -9.23
N GLU A 91 -13.17 -16.40 -8.67
CA GLU A 91 -14.57 -16.61 -8.33
C GLU A 91 -14.96 -15.66 -7.19
N GLN A 92 -15.88 -14.74 -7.47
CA GLN A 92 -16.25 -13.70 -6.52
C GLN A 92 -17.17 -14.23 -5.41
N GLY A 93 -18.07 -15.17 -5.72
CA GLY A 93 -19.04 -15.68 -4.75
C GLY A 93 -19.79 -14.54 -4.06
N SER A 94 -19.74 -14.50 -2.71
CA SER A 94 -20.28 -13.41 -1.89
C SER A 94 -19.29 -12.28 -1.60
N VAL A 95 -18.04 -12.38 -2.09
CA VAL A 95 -16.97 -11.41 -1.82
C VAL A 95 -17.08 -10.22 -2.77
N ARG A 96 -16.99 -9.01 -2.23
CA ARG A 96 -17.01 -7.78 -3.03
C ARG A 96 -15.61 -7.47 -3.56
N PHE A 97 -15.48 -7.26 -4.88
CA PHE A 97 -14.25 -6.76 -5.50
C PHE A 97 -14.39 -5.25 -5.77
N VAL A 98 -13.38 -4.49 -5.38
CA VAL A 98 -13.34 -3.03 -5.54
C VAL A 98 -12.06 -2.62 -6.26
N SER A 99 -12.20 -2.13 -7.49
CA SER A 99 -11.09 -1.59 -8.26
C SER A 99 -10.78 -0.17 -7.80
N LEU A 100 -9.57 0.05 -7.29
CA LEU A 100 -9.12 1.34 -6.77
C LEU A 100 -8.81 2.35 -7.90
N SER A 101 -8.54 1.86 -9.11
CA SER A 101 -8.39 2.76 -10.28
C SER A 101 -9.66 3.59 -10.57
N ALA A 102 -10.83 3.15 -10.07
CA ALA A 102 -12.08 3.91 -10.19
C ALA A 102 -12.07 5.24 -9.40
N ALA A 103 -11.18 5.38 -8.40
CA ALA A 103 -11.03 6.62 -7.62
C ALA A 103 -10.05 7.61 -8.25
N LEU A 104 -9.35 7.21 -9.32
CA LEU A 104 -8.26 7.99 -9.92
C LEU A 104 -8.73 8.72 -11.18
N ASP A 105 -8.07 9.82 -11.48
CA ASP A 105 -8.25 10.50 -12.76
C ASP A 105 -7.84 9.60 -13.93
N LYS A 106 -8.68 9.54 -14.97
CA LYS A 106 -8.40 8.71 -16.14
C LYS A 106 -7.11 9.18 -16.82
N GLY A 107 -6.20 8.26 -17.02
CA GLY A 107 -4.96 8.51 -17.75
C GLY A 107 -3.72 8.73 -16.90
N THR A 108 -3.79 8.52 -15.57
CA THR A 108 -2.59 8.51 -14.71
C THR A 108 -1.68 7.36 -15.15
N PRO A 109 -0.50 7.63 -15.74
CA PRO A 109 0.43 6.58 -16.15
C PRO A 109 1.16 6.00 -14.94
N GLY A 110 1.56 4.73 -15.06
CA GLY A 110 2.37 4.07 -14.03
C GLY A 110 1.56 3.42 -12.91
N SER A 111 2.22 3.21 -11.79
CA SER A 111 1.66 2.53 -10.61
C SER A 111 1.15 3.56 -9.62
N SER A 112 -0.15 3.79 -9.61
CA SER A 112 -0.81 4.83 -8.80
C SER A 112 -0.55 4.70 -7.29
N TRP A 113 -0.36 3.48 -6.77
CA TRP A 113 0.03 3.28 -5.37
C TRP A 113 1.43 3.81 -5.01
N LEU A 114 2.22 4.27 -5.99
CA LEU A 114 3.53 4.91 -5.78
C LEU A 114 3.45 6.44 -5.70
N SER A 115 2.24 7.00 -5.75
CA SER A 115 1.94 8.42 -5.57
C SER A 115 1.20 8.64 -4.25
N PHE A 116 1.62 9.59 -3.42
CA PHE A 116 0.90 9.93 -2.19
C PHE A 116 -0.48 10.52 -2.47
N ARG A 117 -0.62 11.28 -3.55
CA ARG A 117 -1.89 11.86 -3.97
C ARG A 117 -2.87 10.74 -4.37
N ASP A 118 -2.44 9.85 -5.27
CA ASP A 118 -3.28 8.77 -5.76
C ASP A 118 -3.61 7.77 -4.64
N ALA A 119 -2.64 7.49 -3.74
CA ALA A 119 -2.86 6.65 -2.55
C ALA A 119 -3.91 7.25 -1.60
N ALA A 120 -3.98 8.57 -1.48
CA ALA A 120 -4.99 9.27 -0.71
C ALA A 120 -6.40 9.08 -1.31
N ASP A 121 -6.53 9.15 -2.63
CA ASP A 121 -7.80 8.88 -3.33
C ASP A 121 -8.20 7.40 -3.22
N MET A 122 -7.25 6.47 -3.33
CA MET A 122 -7.48 5.04 -3.07
C MET A 122 -7.98 4.81 -1.64
N ALA A 123 -7.33 5.44 -0.65
CA ALA A 123 -7.71 5.33 0.76
C ALA A 123 -9.12 5.87 1.02
N ARG A 124 -9.52 6.95 0.32
CA ARG A 124 -10.88 7.49 0.39
C ARG A 124 -11.91 6.46 -0.09
N LEU A 125 -11.68 5.83 -1.26
CA LEU A 125 -12.58 4.80 -1.76
C LEU A 125 -12.63 3.57 -0.84
N MET A 126 -11.49 3.17 -0.24
CA MET A 126 -11.46 2.10 0.76
C MET A 126 -12.30 2.47 1.98
N ARG A 127 -12.12 3.67 2.55
CA ARG A 127 -12.92 4.17 3.68
C ARG A 127 -14.42 4.15 3.34
N ASP A 128 -14.82 4.75 2.21
CA ASP A 128 -16.22 4.83 1.81
C ASP A 128 -16.84 3.43 1.64
N THR A 129 -16.05 2.48 1.13
CA THR A 129 -16.47 1.08 1.00
C THR A 129 -16.66 0.42 2.37
N LEU A 130 -15.71 0.61 3.28
CA LEU A 130 -15.76 0.04 4.63
C LEU A 130 -16.87 0.67 5.47
N ASP A 131 -17.10 1.99 5.36
CA ASP A 131 -18.22 2.69 6.02
C ASP A 131 -19.57 2.12 5.60
N ALA A 132 -19.74 1.81 4.31
CA ALA A 132 -20.96 1.20 3.81
C ALA A 132 -21.16 -0.24 4.27
N MET A 133 -20.07 -1.00 4.48
CA MET A 133 -20.12 -2.39 4.92
C MET A 133 -20.22 -2.54 6.44
N TYR A 134 -19.64 -1.61 7.20
CA TYR A 134 -19.52 -1.65 8.67
C TYR A 134 -19.87 -0.28 9.26
N PRO A 135 -21.15 0.16 9.17
CA PRO A 135 -21.57 1.49 9.61
C PRO A 135 -21.28 1.76 11.10
N GLU A 136 -21.22 0.71 11.92
CA GLU A 136 -20.88 0.80 13.35
C GLU A 136 -19.39 1.14 13.59
N LEU A 137 -18.52 0.96 12.61
CA LEU A 137 -17.09 1.28 12.68
C LEU A 137 -16.72 2.58 11.95
N LYS A 138 -17.71 3.25 11.35
CA LYS A 138 -17.50 4.44 10.51
C LYS A 138 -16.61 5.51 11.15
N GLU A 139 -16.88 5.90 12.40
CA GLU A 139 -16.10 6.93 13.09
C GLU A 139 -14.62 6.52 13.23
N GLN A 140 -14.35 5.23 13.41
CA GLN A 140 -12.98 4.72 13.49
C GLN A 140 -12.28 4.81 12.13
N PHE A 141 -12.96 4.44 11.04
CA PHE A 141 -12.40 4.53 9.69
C PHE A 141 -12.19 5.99 9.27
N ASP A 142 -13.13 6.89 9.52
CA ASP A 142 -13.00 8.32 9.27
C ASP A 142 -11.81 8.93 10.02
N SER A 143 -11.66 8.62 11.31
CA SER A 143 -10.54 9.10 12.12
C SER A 143 -9.19 8.60 11.58
N ARG A 144 -9.09 7.32 11.21
CA ARG A 144 -7.87 6.72 10.66
C ARG A 144 -7.54 7.26 9.27
N TYR A 145 -8.56 7.48 8.44
CA TYR A 145 -8.39 8.12 7.15
C TYR A 145 -7.82 9.53 7.30
N ALA A 146 -8.33 10.33 8.24
CA ALA A 146 -7.80 11.67 8.51
C ALA A 146 -6.32 11.64 8.92
N VAL A 147 -5.93 10.68 9.78
CA VAL A 147 -4.51 10.47 10.16
C VAL A 147 -3.66 10.05 8.95
N PHE A 148 -4.16 9.14 8.12
CA PHE A 148 -3.45 8.70 6.92
C PHE A 148 -3.22 9.86 5.94
N MET A 149 -4.25 10.70 5.71
CA MET A 149 -4.15 11.88 4.86
C MET A 149 -3.12 12.89 5.36
N ASP A 150 -3.10 13.15 6.68
CA ASP A 150 -2.11 14.04 7.28
C ASP A 150 -0.69 13.51 7.10
N GLN A 151 -0.47 12.22 7.36
CA GLN A 151 0.83 11.56 7.15
C GLN A 151 1.29 11.61 5.69
N CYS A 152 0.39 11.35 4.72
CA CYS A 152 0.69 11.46 3.29
C CYS A 152 1.09 12.91 2.93
N SER A 153 0.33 13.90 3.40
CA SER A 153 0.60 15.31 3.14
C SER A 153 1.95 15.77 3.70
N GLN A 154 2.29 15.34 4.91
CA GLN A 154 3.58 15.66 5.53
C GLN A 154 4.75 15.01 4.78
N ALA A 155 4.63 13.73 4.40
CA ALA A 155 5.65 13.02 3.62
C ALA A 155 5.83 13.67 2.24
N ASP A 156 4.74 13.96 1.54
CA ASP A 156 4.74 14.67 0.25
C ASP A 156 5.44 16.02 0.34
N GLY A 157 5.14 16.81 1.38
CA GLY A 157 5.79 18.10 1.62
C GLY A 157 7.31 17.98 1.85
N ARG A 158 7.78 16.92 2.55
CA ARG A 158 9.22 16.67 2.72
C ARG A 158 9.88 16.31 1.40
N LEU A 159 9.27 15.45 0.61
CA LEU A 159 9.78 15.01 -0.69
C LEU A 159 9.81 16.13 -1.73
N LYS A 160 8.78 16.98 -1.77
CA LYS A 160 8.79 18.19 -2.62
C LYS A 160 10.01 19.07 -2.36
N ARG A 161 10.34 19.30 -1.08
CA ARG A 161 11.54 20.08 -0.73
C ARG A 161 12.83 19.39 -1.17
N LEU A 162 12.93 18.06 -0.99
CA LEU A 162 14.10 17.28 -1.40
C LEU A 162 14.30 17.32 -2.91
N VAL A 163 13.24 17.06 -3.69
CA VAL A 163 13.29 17.05 -5.16
C VAL A 163 13.49 18.45 -5.73
N TRP A 164 12.87 19.48 -5.11
CA TRP A 164 13.01 20.87 -5.57
C TRP A 164 14.47 21.35 -5.55
N SER A 165 15.26 20.88 -4.60
CA SER A 165 16.69 21.21 -4.48
C SER A 165 17.59 20.38 -5.44
N ALA A 166 17.04 19.38 -6.15
CA ALA A 166 17.80 18.52 -7.03
C ALA A 166 18.15 19.22 -8.35
N GLY A 167 19.37 18.98 -8.84
CA GLY A 167 19.86 19.53 -10.12
C GLY A 167 19.29 18.82 -11.35
N THR A 168 18.86 17.57 -11.19
CA THR A 168 18.36 16.72 -12.28
C THR A 168 16.83 16.66 -12.21
N ARG A 169 16.15 16.81 -13.36
CA ARG A 169 14.70 16.81 -13.45
C ARG A 169 14.12 15.59 -14.18
N ALA A 170 14.95 14.61 -14.49
CA ALA A 170 14.54 13.38 -15.16
C ALA A 170 15.40 12.19 -14.73
N PHE A 171 14.88 10.98 -14.91
CA PHE A 171 15.60 9.73 -14.76
C PHE A 171 15.21 8.73 -15.85
N LEU A 172 16.05 7.74 -16.07
CA LEU A 172 15.80 6.63 -16.98
C LEU A 172 15.17 5.46 -16.22
N ALA A 173 14.19 4.80 -16.84
CA ALA A 173 13.58 3.60 -16.28
C ALA A 173 13.25 2.59 -17.38
N GLY A 174 13.21 1.31 -17.05
CA GLY A 174 12.84 0.24 -17.98
C GLY A 174 11.34 0.17 -18.33
N ASP A 175 10.52 0.90 -17.58
CA ASP A 175 9.06 0.96 -17.76
C ASP A 175 8.46 2.20 -17.07
N THR A 176 7.13 2.32 -17.11
CA THR A 176 6.37 3.44 -16.54
C THR A 176 6.02 3.30 -15.07
N THR A 177 6.54 2.31 -14.36
CA THR A 177 6.15 2.00 -12.96
C THR A 177 6.17 3.23 -12.06
N TRP A 178 7.22 4.07 -12.15
CA TRP A 178 7.41 5.24 -11.29
C TRP A 178 6.86 6.55 -11.88
N SER A 179 6.12 6.50 -12.99
CA SER A 179 5.66 7.72 -13.67
C SER A 179 4.65 8.53 -12.87
N SER A 180 3.74 7.89 -12.11
CA SER A 180 2.81 8.60 -11.22
C SER A 180 3.57 9.40 -10.15
N ALA A 181 4.50 8.73 -9.44
CA ALA A 181 5.34 9.38 -8.45
C ALA A 181 6.17 10.52 -9.05
N ALA A 182 6.80 10.28 -10.19
CA ALA A 182 7.61 11.29 -10.88
C ALA A 182 6.78 12.53 -11.23
N GLY A 183 5.57 12.33 -11.75
CA GLY A 183 4.65 13.42 -12.13
C GLY A 183 4.29 14.33 -10.96
N ASP A 184 4.08 13.79 -9.76
CA ASP A 184 3.77 14.56 -8.55
C ASP A 184 4.89 15.55 -8.16
N TYR A 185 6.13 15.26 -8.55
CA TYR A 185 7.30 16.07 -8.23
C TYR A 185 7.89 16.82 -9.44
N GLY A 186 7.19 16.80 -10.59
CA GLY A 186 7.66 17.46 -11.80
C GLY A 186 8.94 16.84 -12.38
N LEU A 187 9.11 15.51 -12.18
CA LEU A 187 10.20 14.75 -12.75
C LEU A 187 9.79 14.11 -14.07
N GLY A 188 10.67 14.13 -15.06
CA GLY A 188 10.53 13.38 -16.30
C GLY A 188 10.97 11.92 -16.11
N VAL A 189 10.25 11.00 -16.76
CA VAL A 189 10.67 9.59 -16.88
C VAL A 189 10.97 9.30 -18.34
N VAL A 190 12.22 8.97 -18.64
CA VAL A 190 12.62 8.51 -19.97
C VAL A 190 12.57 6.98 -19.96
N VAL A 191 11.54 6.42 -20.59
CA VAL A 191 11.33 4.97 -20.61
C VAL A 191 12.20 4.34 -21.68
N GLN A 192 13.07 3.42 -21.27
CA GLN A 192 13.96 2.65 -22.13
C GLN A 192 13.85 1.16 -21.79
N PRO A 193 13.04 0.39 -22.53
CA PRO A 193 12.84 -1.05 -22.26
C PRO A 193 14.13 -1.86 -22.23
N ASP A 194 15.13 -1.45 -23.01
CA ASP A 194 16.45 -2.10 -23.10
C ASP A 194 17.29 -1.95 -21.82
N LEU A 195 16.85 -1.14 -20.86
CA LEU A 195 17.47 -1.10 -19.52
C LEU A 195 17.22 -2.38 -18.72
N LYS A 196 16.16 -3.14 -19.04
CA LYS A 196 15.87 -4.40 -18.34
C LYS A 196 16.98 -5.43 -18.62
N GLY A 197 17.66 -5.85 -17.54
CA GLY A 197 18.77 -6.81 -17.64
C GLY A 197 20.12 -6.24 -18.08
N LEU A 198 20.23 -4.92 -18.31
CA LEU A 198 21.50 -4.28 -18.63
C LEU A 198 22.41 -4.22 -17.38
N ASP A 199 23.66 -4.69 -17.54
CA ASP A 199 24.70 -4.50 -16.51
C ASP A 199 25.13 -3.02 -16.47
N LEU A 200 24.63 -2.29 -15.48
CA LEU A 200 24.91 -0.86 -15.34
C LEU A 200 26.35 -0.53 -15.00
N SER A 201 27.17 -1.50 -14.60
CA SER A 201 28.60 -1.30 -14.31
C SER A 201 29.47 -1.31 -15.57
N GLY A 202 28.97 -1.84 -16.68
CA GLY A 202 29.69 -2.00 -17.94
C GLY A 202 29.85 -0.71 -18.74
N ALA A 203 30.86 -0.67 -19.61
CA ALA A 203 31.11 0.46 -20.53
C ALA A 203 29.99 0.65 -21.56
N GLU A 204 29.32 -0.45 -21.96
CA GLU A 204 28.15 -0.42 -22.84
C GLU A 204 26.99 0.36 -22.22
N ALA A 205 26.73 0.17 -20.91
CA ALA A 205 25.69 0.91 -20.21
C ALA A 205 25.98 2.42 -20.22
N ALA A 206 27.21 2.85 -20.00
CA ALA A 206 27.57 4.27 -20.05
C ALA A 206 27.27 4.90 -21.41
N SER A 207 27.60 4.21 -22.50
CA SER A 207 27.36 4.67 -23.88
C SER A 207 25.86 4.75 -24.17
N ARG A 208 25.07 3.73 -23.79
CA ARG A 208 23.62 3.71 -23.99
C ARG A 208 22.92 4.78 -23.17
N VAL A 209 23.21 4.90 -21.86
CA VAL A 209 22.62 5.91 -20.98
C VAL A 209 22.91 7.32 -21.47
N ALA A 210 24.15 7.60 -21.94
CA ALA A 210 24.49 8.88 -22.53
C ALA A 210 23.70 9.17 -23.82
N GLY A 211 23.46 8.15 -24.65
CA GLY A 211 22.65 8.27 -25.88
C GLY A 211 21.16 8.50 -25.63
N TRP A 212 20.62 7.99 -24.51
CA TRP A 212 19.21 8.15 -24.17
C TRP A 212 18.91 9.46 -23.43
N GLY A 213 19.90 10.03 -22.75
CA GLY A 213 19.76 11.28 -22.01
C GLY A 213 19.77 12.47 -22.95
N SER A 214 18.68 12.74 -23.65
CA SER A 214 18.46 13.80 -24.65
C SER A 214 18.88 15.20 -24.14
N GLY A 215 20.19 15.49 -24.11
CA GLY A 215 20.75 16.80 -23.81
C GLY A 215 20.79 17.22 -22.34
N GLU A 216 20.06 16.57 -21.44
CA GLU A 216 20.21 16.71 -20.00
C GLU A 216 21.24 15.69 -19.50
N LYS A 217 22.08 16.09 -18.53
CA LYS A 217 23.09 15.21 -17.91
C LYS A 217 22.42 14.16 -17.00
N THR A 218 21.39 13.47 -17.52
CA THR A 218 20.64 12.47 -16.76
C THR A 218 21.44 11.18 -16.72
N GLN A 219 22.09 10.94 -15.60
CA GLN A 219 22.84 9.70 -15.35
C GLN A 219 22.15 8.80 -14.32
N VAL A 220 20.91 9.14 -13.93
CA VAL A 220 20.14 8.37 -12.95
C VAL A 220 19.31 7.33 -13.66
N VAL A 221 19.53 6.07 -13.30
CA VAL A 221 18.79 4.90 -13.79
C VAL A 221 18.02 4.30 -12.62
N VAL A 222 16.70 4.23 -12.75
CA VAL A 222 15.83 3.57 -11.77
C VAL A 222 15.62 2.12 -12.17
N VAL A 223 15.88 1.22 -11.24
CA VAL A 223 15.72 -0.23 -11.39
C VAL A 223 14.72 -0.73 -10.37
N ASN A 224 13.70 -1.47 -10.80
CA ASN A 224 12.81 -2.17 -9.89
C ASN A 224 13.53 -3.36 -9.26
N VAL A 225 13.50 -3.43 -7.94
CA VAL A 225 14.12 -4.53 -7.19
C VAL A 225 13.32 -5.80 -7.38
N ALA A 226 14.01 -6.90 -7.72
CA ALA A 226 13.41 -8.24 -7.71
C ALA A 226 13.12 -8.70 -6.27
N PRO A 227 12.21 -9.65 -6.06
CA PRO A 227 11.95 -10.26 -4.75
C PRO A 227 13.26 -10.70 -4.07
N GLY A 228 13.43 -10.31 -2.80
CA GLY A 228 14.66 -10.59 -2.03
C GLY A 228 15.84 -9.65 -2.32
N GLY A 229 15.71 -8.74 -3.29
CA GLY A 229 16.73 -7.73 -3.57
C GLY A 229 16.74 -6.58 -2.55
N SER A 230 17.77 -5.75 -2.61
CA SER A 230 17.94 -4.61 -1.71
C SER A 230 17.68 -3.29 -2.43
N THR A 231 16.94 -2.39 -1.77
CA THR A 231 16.76 -1.01 -2.23
C THR A 231 17.99 -0.16 -1.88
N GLY A 232 18.30 0.83 -2.70
CA GLY A 232 19.43 1.74 -2.42
C GLY A 232 19.87 2.55 -3.61
N VAL A 233 20.85 3.42 -3.38
CA VAL A 233 21.50 4.23 -4.40
C VAL A 233 22.96 3.84 -4.47
N SER A 234 23.43 3.47 -5.65
CA SER A 234 24.84 3.16 -5.93
C SER A 234 25.36 4.00 -7.10
N ARG A 235 26.60 4.51 -6.97
CA ARG A 235 27.29 5.18 -8.07
C ARG A 235 28.24 4.18 -8.72
N GLN A 236 28.06 3.97 -10.00
CA GLN A 236 28.94 3.11 -10.80
C GLN A 236 30.21 3.84 -11.16
N SER A 237 31.28 3.09 -11.46
CA SER A 237 32.57 3.65 -11.87
C SER A 237 32.53 4.45 -13.20
N ASN A 238 31.55 4.16 -14.03
CA ASN A 238 31.26 4.84 -15.29
C ASN A 238 30.40 6.11 -15.15
N GLY A 239 30.09 6.54 -13.91
CA GLY A 239 29.34 7.76 -13.61
C GLY A 239 27.81 7.57 -13.53
N ILE A 240 27.27 6.41 -13.87
CA ILE A 240 25.83 6.11 -13.72
C ILE A 240 25.47 6.05 -12.23
N VAL A 241 24.35 6.65 -11.87
CA VAL A 241 23.73 6.51 -10.55
C VAL A 241 22.57 5.52 -10.66
N ALA A 242 22.77 4.30 -10.17
CA ALA A 242 21.71 3.30 -10.10
C ALA A 242 20.87 3.51 -8.82
N CYS A 243 19.57 3.65 -8.98
CA CYS A 243 18.61 3.78 -7.90
C CYS A 243 17.68 2.55 -7.91
N SER A 244 17.91 1.64 -6.97
CA SER A 244 17.14 0.41 -6.83
C SER A 244 15.95 0.65 -5.92
N LEU A 245 14.72 0.52 -6.44
CA LEU A 245 13.47 0.82 -5.74
C LEU A 245 12.52 -0.39 -5.73
N ASP A 246 11.76 -0.52 -4.64
CA ASP A 246 10.77 -1.57 -4.46
C ASP A 246 9.36 -1.03 -4.76
N ALA A 247 8.83 -1.40 -5.91
CA ALA A 247 7.50 -0.96 -6.35
C ALA A 247 6.34 -1.78 -5.76
N LEU A 248 6.59 -2.99 -5.27
CA LEU A 248 5.56 -3.94 -4.81
C LEU A 248 5.53 -4.13 -3.29
N GLY A 249 6.37 -3.40 -2.55
CA GLY A 249 6.38 -3.47 -1.10
C GLY A 249 7.07 -4.72 -0.52
N ALA A 250 7.86 -5.45 -1.30
CA ALA A 250 8.58 -6.65 -0.83
C ALA A 250 9.47 -6.34 0.39
N THR A 251 10.09 -5.15 0.40
CA THR A 251 10.95 -4.68 1.49
C THR A 251 10.21 -3.88 2.56
N ALA A 252 8.88 -3.68 2.42
CA ALA A 252 8.12 -2.82 3.32
C ALA A 252 8.12 -3.36 4.76
N LYS A 253 8.61 -2.53 5.66
CA LYS A 253 8.54 -2.71 7.12
C LYS A 253 7.78 -1.52 7.69
N GLY A 254 6.68 -1.77 8.41
CA GLY A 254 5.86 -0.71 8.99
C GLY A 254 4.70 -0.25 8.10
N THR A 255 4.44 1.07 8.07
CA THR A 255 3.27 1.64 7.39
C THR A 255 3.51 1.88 5.90
N PHE A 256 2.41 2.00 5.14
CA PHE A 256 2.45 2.42 3.75
C PHE A 256 3.26 3.72 3.54
N VAL A 257 2.96 4.74 4.37
CA VAL A 257 3.60 6.06 4.25
C VAL A 257 5.10 5.97 4.47
N SER A 258 5.54 5.26 5.53
CA SER A 258 6.97 5.11 5.82
C SER A 258 7.73 4.35 4.73
N TRP A 259 7.10 3.34 4.15
CA TRP A 259 7.68 2.58 3.06
C TRP A 259 7.82 3.43 1.80
N LEU A 260 6.73 4.07 1.34
CA LEU A 260 6.75 4.87 0.11
C LEU A 260 7.68 6.10 0.25
N GLU A 261 7.64 6.78 1.39
CA GLU A 261 8.57 7.90 1.67
C GLU A 261 10.03 7.44 1.58
N GLY A 262 10.35 6.26 2.09
CA GLY A 262 11.69 5.67 1.99
C GLY A 262 12.12 5.47 0.53
N GLN A 263 11.24 4.91 -0.33
CA GLN A 263 11.53 4.71 -1.74
C GLN A 263 11.76 6.04 -2.47
N LEU A 264 10.88 7.01 -2.27
CA LEU A 264 10.96 8.31 -2.92
C LEU A 264 12.12 9.18 -2.38
N THR A 265 12.54 8.98 -1.13
CA THR A 265 13.76 9.60 -0.58
C THR A 265 15.01 9.06 -1.25
N LEU A 266 15.08 7.75 -1.55
CA LEU A 266 16.18 7.17 -2.34
C LEU A 266 16.24 7.79 -3.73
N LEU A 267 15.09 7.90 -4.42
CA LEU A 267 15.02 8.57 -5.73
C LEU A 267 15.48 10.03 -5.64
N GLY A 268 14.95 10.81 -4.70
CA GLY A 268 15.33 12.20 -4.47
C GLY A 268 16.82 12.35 -4.20
N SER A 269 17.40 11.44 -3.43
CA SER A 269 18.84 11.41 -3.14
C SER A 269 19.69 11.04 -4.37
N ALA A 270 19.16 10.22 -5.28
CA ALA A 270 19.85 9.86 -6.51
C ALA A 270 19.92 11.04 -7.49
N ILE A 271 18.82 11.77 -7.66
CA ILE A 271 18.73 12.91 -8.59
C ILE A 271 19.39 14.19 -8.04
N GLY A 272 19.58 14.29 -6.72
CA GLY A 272 20.24 15.43 -6.07
C GLY A 272 21.76 15.38 -6.06
N LYS A 273 22.35 14.31 -6.56
CA LYS A 273 23.81 14.09 -6.61
C LYS A 273 24.36 14.34 -8.00
#